data_f1599530e6f0895f4ba68d5ea696891f
#
_entry.id   f1599530e6f0895f4ba68d5ea696891f
#
_cell.length_a   1.000
_cell.length_b   1.000
_cell.length_c   1.000
_cell.angle_alpha   90.00
_cell.angle_beta   90.00
_cell.angle_gamma   90.00
#
_symmetry.space_group_name_H-M   'P 1'
#
loop_
_entity.id
_entity.type
_entity.pdbx_description
1 polymer ?
#
loop_
_entity_poly.entity_id
_entity_poly.type
_entity_poly.pdbx_seq_one_letter_code
_entity_poly.pdbx_strand_id
1 'polypeptide(L)'
;IAMNLMLGDCLERMKEIPDGSVDMILADPPYGTTACKWDSVIDLPSMWEQLKRIVKPNGAIVLFGAEPFTSVLITSNLKMFKYCWYWKKNRATGVLNAKKQPLREIEDICVFNVKQYNPQGLITSNNPSRNSKKDSVVYGKGQTKSYVQEFTNYPKQTLQFDCVQRTVHPTQKPVDLMEYLIKTYTQEGE
;
A
#
# COMPACT_ATOMS: atom_id res chain seq x y z
N ILE A 1 -22.77 2.53 7.11
CA ILE A 1 -22.35 1.71 5.94
C ILE A 1 -22.50 0.26 6.35
N ALA A 2 -23.26 -0.52 5.55
CA ALA A 2 -23.41 -1.96 5.81
C ALA A 2 -22.16 -2.69 5.34
N MET A 3 -21.54 -3.48 6.22
CA MET A 3 -20.40 -4.34 5.86
C MET A 3 -20.93 -5.59 5.16
N ASN A 4 -20.41 -5.89 3.97
CA ASN A 4 -20.72 -7.11 3.24
C ASN A 4 -19.54 -8.10 3.34
N LEU A 5 -19.75 -9.26 3.96
CA LEU A 5 -18.75 -10.32 4.08
C LEU A 5 -19.01 -11.39 3.04
N MET A 6 -18.04 -11.64 2.16
CA MET A 6 -18.12 -12.60 1.07
C MET A 6 -17.15 -13.76 1.34
N LEU A 7 -17.66 -14.93 1.66
CA LEU A 7 -16.86 -16.15 1.86
C LEU A 7 -16.65 -16.87 0.53
N GLY A 8 -15.42 -17.28 0.25
CA GLY A 8 -15.06 -18.09 -0.92
C GLY A 8 -13.80 -17.64 -1.61
N ASP A 9 -13.53 -18.19 -2.78
CA ASP A 9 -12.41 -17.77 -3.63
C ASP A 9 -12.62 -16.34 -4.11
N CYS A 10 -11.61 -15.48 -3.94
CA CYS A 10 -11.74 -14.06 -4.22
C CYS A 10 -11.95 -13.77 -5.72
N LEU A 11 -11.39 -14.59 -6.64
CA LEU A 11 -11.60 -14.43 -8.07
C LEU A 11 -13.06 -14.68 -8.46
N GLU A 12 -13.71 -15.65 -7.78
CA GLU A 12 -15.14 -15.91 -7.98
C GLU A 12 -16.01 -14.83 -7.32
N ARG A 13 -15.70 -14.46 -6.07
CA ARG A 13 -16.47 -13.42 -5.35
C ARG A 13 -16.38 -12.05 -6.01
N MET A 14 -15.23 -11.68 -6.55
CA MET A 14 -15.10 -10.42 -7.26
C MET A 14 -16.04 -10.30 -8.47
N LYS A 15 -16.42 -11.40 -9.12
CA LYS A 15 -17.38 -11.39 -10.23
C LYS A 15 -18.76 -10.83 -9.85
N GLU A 16 -19.11 -10.89 -8.55
CA GLU A 16 -20.39 -10.37 -8.02
C GLU A 16 -20.34 -8.84 -7.75
N ILE A 17 -19.14 -8.25 -7.77
CA ILE A 17 -18.95 -6.82 -7.54
C ILE A 17 -19.15 -6.07 -8.87
N PRO A 18 -20.01 -5.03 -8.91
CA PRO A 18 -20.22 -4.24 -10.12
C PRO A 18 -18.96 -3.55 -10.62
N ASP A 19 -18.87 -3.34 -11.93
CA ASP A 19 -17.77 -2.64 -12.57
C ASP A 19 -17.66 -1.21 -12.05
N GLY A 20 -16.42 -0.76 -11.78
CA GLY A 20 -16.13 0.62 -11.36
C GLY A 20 -16.86 1.09 -10.10
N SER A 21 -17.20 0.16 -9.20
CA SER A 21 -17.97 0.46 -7.98
C SER A 21 -17.11 0.65 -6.72
N VAL A 22 -15.84 0.23 -6.75
CA VAL A 22 -14.94 0.19 -5.60
C VAL A 22 -14.02 1.40 -5.59
N ASP A 23 -14.04 2.19 -4.51
CA ASP A 23 -13.21 3.38 -4.34
C ASP A 23 -11.75 3.03 -4.06
N MET A 24 -11.50 2.00 -3.26
CA MET A 24 -10.17 1.51 -2.92
C MET A 24 -10.17 0.00 -2.75
N ILE A 25 -9.10 -0.64 -3.20
CA ILE A 25 -8.78 -2.03 -2.88
C ILE A 25 -7.59 -2.02 -1.94
N LEU A 26 -7.75 -2.62 -0.76
CA LEU A 26 -6.69 -2.85 0.22
C LEU A 26 -6.68 -4.32 0.57
N ALA A 27 -5.67 -5.06 0.13
CA ALA A 27 -5.64 -6.51 0.27
C ALA A 27 -4.26 -7.06 0.65
N ASP A 28 -4.30 -8.19 1.36
CA ASP A 28 -3.15 -8.99 1.75
C ASP A 28 -3.24 -10.35 1.02
N PRO A 29 -2.78 -10.42 -0.23
CA PRO A 29 -2.84 -11.68 -1.00
C PRO A 29 -1.85 -12.72 -0.43
N PRO A 30 -2.06 -14.01 -0.69
CA PRO A 30 -1.08 -15.02 -0.31
C PRO A 30 0.22 -14.87 -1.13
N TYR A 31 1.37 -14.97 -0.46
CA TYR A 31 2.70 -14.74 -1.08
C TYR A 31 3.36 -16.02 -1.58
N GLY A 32 2.84 -17.22 -1.21
CA GLY A 32 3.45 -18.50 -1.53
C GLY A 32 4.77 -18.74 -0.79
N THR A 33 4.97 -18.11 0.36
CA THR A 33 6.24 -18.15 1.11
C THR A 33 6.18 -19.01 2.38
N THR A 34 5.02 -19.53 2.72
CA THR A 34 4.80 -20.39 3.89
C THR A 34 4.41 -21.82 3.50
N ALA A 35 4.51 -22.75 4.44
CA ALA A 35 4.07 -24.14 4.24
C ALA A 35 2.53 -24.29 4.39
N CYS A 36 1.79 -23.24 4.59
CA CYS A 36 0.35 -23.25 4.75
C CYS A 36 -0.34 -23.53 3.42
N LYS A 37 -1.32 -24.45 3.40
CA LYS A 37 -2.05 -24.83 2.18
C LYS A 37 -2.79 -23.66 1.52
N TRP A 38 -3.20 -22.68 2.31
CA TRP A 38 -3.89 -21.47 1.82
C TRP A 38 -2.94 -20.42 1.25
N ASP A 39 -1.62 -20.53 1.48
CA ASP A 39 -0.62 -19.57 0.99
C ASP A 39 -0.12 -19.99 -0.41
N SER A 40 -1.04 -20.10 -1.35
CA SER A 40 -0.73 -20.31 -2.76
C SER A 40 -0.92 -19.01 -3.53
N VAL A 41 0.06 -18.65 -4.34
CA VAL A 41 0.00 -17.40 -5.14
C VAL A 41 -1.22 -17.44 -6.08
N ILE A 42 -2.02 -16.38 -6.03
CA ILE A 42 -3.18 -16.19 -6.92
C ILE A 42 -2.67 -16.05 -8.37
N ASP A 43 -3.46 -16.52 -9.34
CA ASP A 43 -3.22 -16.22 -10.75
C ASP A 43 -3.26 -14.70 -10.98
N LEU A 44 -2.07 -14.09 -11.13
CA LEU A 44 -1.95 -12.63 -11.20
C LEU A 44 -2.68 -12.03 -12.40
N PRO A 45 -2.64 -12.60 -13.62
CA PRO A 45 -3.44 -12.12 -14.74
C PRO A 45 -4.93 -12.01 -14.41
N SER A 46 -5.54 -13.08 -13.90
CA SER A 46 -6.96 -13.11 -13.50
C SER A 46 -7.26 -12.13 -12.37
N MET A 47 -6.37 -12.04 -11.38
CA MET A 47 -6.49 -11.04 -10.31
C MET A 47 -6.53 -9.61 -10.88
N TRP A 48 -5.58 -9.25 -11.75
CA TRP A 48 -5.53 -7.93 -12.35
C TRP A 48 -6.73 -7.61 -13.23
N GLU A 49 -7.29 -8.60 -13.93
CA GLU A 49 -8.52 -8.43 -14.70
C GLU A 49 -9.66 -7.98 -13.79
N GLN A 50 -9.89 -8.70 -12.68
CA GLN A 50 -10.96 -8.36 -11.74
C GLN A 50 -10.70 -7.05 -11.00
N LEU A 51 -9.49 -6.82 -10.49
CA LEU A 51 -9.17 -5.57 -9.78
C LEU A 51 -9.36 -4.33 -10.67
N LYS A 52 -8.93 -4.41 -11.93
CA LYS A 52 -9.11 -3.31 -12.91
C LYS A 52 -10.59 -3.07 -13.24
N ARG A 53 -11.39 -4.13 -13.29
CA ARG A 53 -12.80 -4.06 -13.61
C ARG A 53 -13.59 -3.38 -12.49
N ILE A 54 -13.36 -3.78 -11.23
CA ILE A 54 -14.18 -3.33 -10.09
C ILE A 54 -13.75 -1.97 -9.54
N VAL A 55 -12.46 -1.60 -9.64
CA VAL A 55 -11.97 -0.34 -9.10
C VAL A 55 -12.41 0.85 -9.95
N LYS A 56 -12.81 1.94 -9.30
CA LYS A 56 -13.09 3.21 -9.99
C LYS A 56 -11.85 3.74 -10.73
N PRO A 57 -11.99 4.55 -11.78
CA PRO A 57 -10.84 5.08 -12.54
C PRO A 57 -9.82 5.85 -11.69
N ASN A 58 -10.26 6.42 -10.57
CA ASN A 58 -9.44 7.18 -9.62
C ASN A 58 -9.08 6.37 -8.36
N GLY A 59 -9.65 5.18 -8.19
CA GLY A 59 -9.48 4.34 -7.01
C GLY A 59 -8.07 3.77 -6.92
N ALA A 60 -7.54 3.68 -5.72
CA ALA A 60 -6.25 3.07 -5.46
C ALA A 60 -6.36 1.56 -5.30
N ILE A 61 -5.33 0.84 -5.76
CA ILE A 61 -5.14 -0.58 -5.44
C ILE A 61 -3.87 -0.68 -4.59
N VAL A 62 -4.01 -1.14 -3.35
CA VAL A 62 -2.95 -1.23 -2.36
C VAL A 62 -2.83 -2.68 -1.91
N LEU A 63 -1.70 -3.30 -2.23
CA LEU A 63 -1.47 -4.73 -2.00
C LEU A 63 -0.25 -4.93 -1.12
N PHE A 64 -0.40 -5.70 -0.05
CA PHE A 64 0.74 -6.13 0.76
C PHE A 64 1.59 -7.15 0.00
N GLY A 65 2.87 -7.20 0.34
CA GLY A 65 3.82 -8.13 -0.25
C GLY A 65 5.07 -8.30 0.59
N ALA A 66 5.82 -9.34 0.27
CA ALA A 66 7.17 -9.57 0.76
C ALA A 66 7.98 -10.25 -0.34
N GLU A 67 9.29 -9.98 -0.40
CA GLU A 67 10.13 -10.63 -1.42
C GLU A 67 10.19 -12.16 -1.27
N PRO A 68 10.19 -12.92 -2.38
CA PRO A 68 10.28 -12.49 -3.80
C PRO A 68 8.92 -12.14 -4.44
N PHE A 69 7.80 -12.33 -3.75
CA PHE A 69 6.47 -12.07 -4.28
C PHE A 69 6.27 -10.60 -4.69
N THR A 70 6.80 -9.64 -3.91
CA THR A 70 6.74 -8.20 -4.22
C THR A 70 7.26 -7.90 -5.62
N SER A 71 8.42 -8.43 -6.00
CA SER A 71 9.01 -8.23 -7.32
C SER A 71 8.14 -8.80 -8.43
N VAL A 72 7.55 -9.99 -8.22
CA VAL A 72 6.64 -10.61 -9.18
C VAL A 72 5.35 -9.80 -9.32
N LEU A 73 4.78 -9.36 -8.22
CA LEU A 73 3.57 -8.54 -8.18
C LEU A 73 3.77 -7.21 -8.94
N ILE A 74 4.86 -6.50 -8.67
CA ILE A 74 5.16 -5.22 -9.33
C ILE A 74 5.36 -5.42 -10.83
N THR A 75 6.17 -6.41 -11.23
CA THR A 75 6.47 -6.65 -12.64
C THR A 75 5.25 -7.13 -13.42
N SER A 76 4.29 -7.80 -12.77
CA SER A 76 3.05 -8.23 -13.41
C SER A 76 2.15 -7.07 -13.86
N ASN A 77 2.34 -5.85 -13.32
CA ASN A 77 1.57 -4.68 -13.71
C ASN A 77 2.32 -3.35 -13.54
N LEU A 78 3.52 -3.25 -14.12
CA LEU A 78 4.35 -2.04 -14.08
C LEU A 78 3.62 -0.79 -14.56
N LYS A 79 2.69 -0.92 -15.52
CA LYS A 79 1.94 0.22 -16.06
C LYS A 79 1.11 0.95 -15.00
N MET A 80 0.53 0.22 -14.06
CA MET A 80 -0.28 0.79 -12.98
C MET A 80 0.52 1.08 -11.72
N PHE A 81 1.69 0.47 -11.56
CA PHE A 81 2.54 0.65 -10.38
C PHE A 81 2.95 2.12 -10.19
N LYS A 82 2.93 2.58 -8.93
CA LYS A 82 3.31 3.93 -8.55
C LYS A 82 4.52 3.96 -7.62
N TYR A 83 4.40 3.35 -6.46
CA TYR A 83 5.44 3.28 -5.43
C TYR A 83 5.10 2.22 -4.39
N CYS A 84 6.05 1.95 -3.48
CA CYS A 84 5.81 1.17 -2.27
C CYS A 84 5.90 2.06 -1.04
N TRP A 85 5.07 1.74 -0.04
CA TRP A 85 5.39 1.99 1.35
C TRP A 85 6.09 0.78 1.92
N TYR A 86 6.87 1.00 2.99
CA TYR A 86 7.59 -0.04 3.72
C TYR A 86 7.11 -0.03 5.16
N TRP A 87 6.34 -1.04 5.54
CA TRP A 87 5.92 -1.19 6.92
C TRP A 87 7.05 -1.81 7.73
N LYS A 88 7.65 -1.00 8.62
CA LYS A 88 8.64 -1.45 9.59
C LYS A 88 7.93 -1.99 10.82
N LYS A 89 8.10 -3.29 11.06
CA LYS A 89 7.55 -4.02 12.19
C LYS A 89 8.39 -3.80 13.44
N ASN A 90 7.78 -3.87 14.61
CA ASN A 90 8.48 -3.88 15.90
C ASN A 90 9.08 -5.26 16.24
N ARG A 91 8.83 -6.28 15.42
CA ARG A 91 9.40 -7.64 15.54
C ARG A 91 9.95 -8.09 14.21
N ALA A 92 11.21 -8.55 14.24
CA ALA A 92 11.80 -9.22 13.11
C ALA A 92 11.37 -10.69 13.04
N THR A 93 11.29 -11.24 11.84
CA THR A 93 10.97 -12.64 11.56
C THR A 93 12.14 -13.34 10.85
N GLY A 94 12.08 -14.67 10.74
CA GLY A 94 13.09 -15.45 10.02
C GLY A 94 14.26 -15.91 10.89
N VAL A 95 14.09 -16.00 12.22
CA VAL A 95 15.13 -16.37 13.20
C VAL A 95 15.81 -17.70 12.86
N LEU A 96 15.08 -18.70 12.33
CA LEU A 96 15.65 -19.99 11.91
C LEU A 96 16.74 -19.86 10.84
N ASN A 97 16.71 -18.79 10.08
CA ASN A 97 17.67 -18.49 9.02
C ASN A 97 18.67 -17.38 9.37
N ALA A 98 18.73 -16.93 10.62
CA ALA A 98 19.54 -15.79 11.05
C ALA A 98 21.05 -15.91 10.77
N LYS A 99 21.56 -17.16 10.65
CA LYS A 99 22.95 -17.44 10.27
C LYS A 99 23.21 -17.42 8.77
N LYS A 100 22.17 -17.33 7.93
CA LYS A 100 22.26 -17.42 6.47
C LYS A 100 21.79 -16.16 5.75
N GLN A 101 20.92 -15.38 6.39
CA GLN A 101 20.34 -14.16 5.82
C GLN A 101 19.89 -13.20 6.94
N PRO A 102 19.74 -11.88 6.64
CA PRO A 102 19.21 -10.92 7.61
C PRO A 102 17.80 -11.29 8.08
N LEU A 103 17.47 -10.92 9.32
CA LEU A 103 16.09 -10.99 9.81
C LEU A 103 15.22 -10.00 9.05
N ARG A 104 13.98 -10.39 8.80
CA ARG A 104 13.00 -9.56 8.07
C ARG A 104 12.15 -8.75 9.04
N GLU A 105 12.27 -7.44 9.00
CA GLU A 105 11.44 -6.50 9.77
C GLU A 105 10.58 -5.60 8.89
N ILE A 106 10.76 -5.68 7.57
CA ILE A 106 10.03 -4.88 6.59
C ILE A 106 9.01 -5.75 5.86
N GLU A 107 7.85 -5.17 5.61
CA GLU A 107 6.83 -5.69 4.69
C GLU A 107 6.47 -4.61 3.69
N ASP A 108 6.36 -4.99 2.43
CA ASP A 108 6.11 -4.06 1.34
C ASP A 108 4.61 -3.80 1.21
N ILE A 109 4.25 -2.57 0.84
CA ILE A 109 2.87 -2.20 0.52
C ILE A 109 2.90 -1.53 -0.84
N CYS A 110 2.55 -2.28 -1.87
CA CYS A 110 2.62 -1.87 -3.26
C CYS A 110 1.38 -1.06 -3.64
N VAL A 111 1.57 0.14 -4.20
CA VAL A 111 0.49 1.04 -4.57
C VAL A 111 0.38 1.13 -6.09
N PHE A 112 -0.84 0.90 -6.59
CA PHE A 112 -1.17 0.96 -8.01
C PHE A 112 -2.37 1.89 -8.25
N ASN A 113 -2.48 2.44 -9.46
CA ASN A 113 -3.63 3.21 -9.96
C ASN A 113 -4.08 4.37 -9.04
N VAL A 114 -3.19 5.00 -8.31
CA VAL A 114 -3.55 6.10 -7.41
C VAL A 114 -3.68 7.41 -8.16
N LYS A 115 -4.77 8.15 -7.92
CA LYS A 115 -4.93 9.55 -8.33
C LYS A 115 -5.23 10.47 -7.15
N GLN A 116 -5.83 9.92 -6.08
CA GLN A 116 -6.08 10.63 -4.83
C GLN A 116 -5.02 10.24 -3.79
N TYR A 117 -4.47 11.24 -3.14
CA TYR A 117 -3.48 11.06 -2.08
C TYR A 117 -3.70 12.13 -1.00
N ASN A 118 -4.09 11.71 0.18
CA ASN A 118 -4.31 12.56 1.34
C ASN A 118 -3.16 12.32 2.33
N PRO A 119 -2.11 13.17 2.34
CA PRO A 119 -0.98 12.97 3.25
C PRO A 119 -1.44 13.06 4.71
N GLN A 120 -1.13 12.04 5.49
CA GLN A 120 -1.51 11.96 6.89
C GLN A 120 -0.45 12.60 7.81
N GLY A 121 -0.88 13.15 8.95
CA GLY A 121 0.04 13.68 9.97
C GLY A 121 0.69 15.01 9.62
N LEU A 122 0.12 15.79 8.71
CA LEU A 122 0.61 17.13 8.38
C LEU A 122 0.52 18.06 9.60
N ILE A 123 1.52 18.92 9.75
CA ILE A 123 1.59 19.98 10.76
C ILE A 123 1.65 21.32 10.04
N THR A 124 0.76 22.25 10.42
CA THR A 124 0.79 23.62 9.89
C THR A 124 2.11 24.30 10.24
N SER A 125 2.76 24.89 9.27
CA SER A 125 4.03 25.60 9.46
C SER A 125 3.78 27.01 10.01
N ASN A 126 4.35 27.32 11.17
CA ASN A 126 4.32 28.68 11.72
C ASN A 126 5.27 29.65 11.00
N ASN A 127 6.24 29.12 10.24
CA ASN A 127 7.19 29.89 9.43
C ASN A 127 7.23 29.33 8.02
N PRO A 128 6.26 29.68 7.17
CA PRO A 128 6.21 29.18 5.81
C PRO A 128 7.47 29.61 5.03
N SER A 129 8.26 28.64 4.62
CA SER A 129 9.47 28.92 3.83
C SER A 129 9.10 29.17 2.37
N ARG A 130 9.75 30.17 1.76
CA ARG A 130 9.66 30.39 0.31
C ARG A 130 10.77 29.60 -0.36
N ASN A 131 10.43 28.72 -1.28
CA ASN A 131 11.44 28.09 -2.10
C ASN A 131 11.98 29.08 -3.14
N SER A 132 13.30 29.26 -3.14
CA SER A 132 13.98 30.02 -4.19
C SER A 132 14.08 29.17 -5.47
N LYS A 133 13.96 29.84 -6.61
CA LYS A 133 14.26 29.25 -7.92
C LYS A 133 15.76 28.86 -7.95
N LYS A 134 16.06 27.60 -7.94
CA LYS A 134 17.40 27.11 -8.25
C LYS A 134 17.29 26.01 -9.30
N ASP A 135 17.99 26.20 -10.41
CA ASP A 135 18.17 25.13 -11.38
C ASP A 135 19.05 24.05 -10.75
N SER A 136 18.70 22.81 -11.00
CA SER A 136 19.41 21.64 -10.51
C SER A 136 19.79 20.73 -11.66
N VAL A 137 21.02 20.25 -11.65
CA VAL A 137 21.50 19.28 -12.63
C VAL A 137 20.65 17.98 -12.58
N VAL A 138 20.13 17.65 -11.39
CA VAL A 138 19.33 16.45 -11.15
C VAL A 138 17.86 16.66 -11.47
N TYR A 139 17.29 17.83 -11.11
CA TYR A 139 15.86 18.10 -11.22
C TYR A 139 15.48 19.05 -12.36
N GLY A 140 16.44 19.45 -13.18
CA GLY A 140 16.22 20.35 -14.31
C GLY A 140 16.01 21.80 -13.91
N LYS A 141 15.28 22.55 -14.76
CA LYS A 141 14.98 23.97 -14.51
C LYS A 141 14.12 24.13 -13.26
N GLY A 142 14.53 25.02 -12.36
CA GLY A 142 13.79 25.34 -11.15
C GLY A 142 12.35 25.79 -11.44
N GLN A 143 11.45 25.54 -10.51
CA GLN A 143 10.05 25.95 -10.66
C GLN A 143 9.94 27.46 -10.85
N THR A 144 9.19 27.88 -11.84
CA THR A 144 9.03 29.30 -12.20
C THR A 144 8.19 30.07 -11.20
N LYS A 145 7.42 29.39 -10.33
CA LYS A 145 6.59 30.02 -9.31
C LYS A 145 7.15 29.73 -7.91
N SER A 146 7.32 30.78 -7.10
CA SER A 146 7.55 30.62 -5.67
C SER A 146 6.27 30.06 -5.03
N TYR A 147 6.39 29.03 -4.21
CA TYR A 147 5.28 28.56 -3.39
C TYR A 147 5.63 28.73 -1.90
N VAL A 148 4.60 28.92 -1.11
CA VAL A 148 4.70 28.97 0.35
C VAL A 148 4.42 27.56 0.86
N GLN A 149 5.34 27.01 1.64
CA GLN A 149 5.14 25.72 2.28
C GLN A 149 4.29 25.91 3.53
N GLU A 150 3.00 25.64 3.43
CA GLU A 150 2.03 25.79 4.53
C GLU A 150 2.09 24.66 5.56
N PHE A 151 2.55 23.48 5.14
CA PHE A 151 2.60 22.29 5.97
C PHE A 151 4.01 21.71 6.04
N THR A 152 4.29 21.06 7.16
CA THR A 152 5.48 20.23 7.42
C THR A 152 5.06 18.82 7.79
N ASN A 153 6.01 17.95 8.09
CA ASN A 153 5.78 16.57 8.49
C ASN A 153 5.06 15.73 7.42
N TYR A 154 5.38 15.95 6.13
CA TYR A 154 4.89 15.07 5.07
C TYR A 154 5.32 13.62 5.32
N PRO A 155 4.45 12.64 5.04
CA PRO A 155 4.73 11.23 5.25
C PRO A 155 6.03 10.79 4.55
N LYS A 156 6.81 9.97 5.25
CA LYS A 156 7.96 9.27 4.68
C LYS A 156 7.54 7.89 4.22
N GLN A 157 8.27 7.33 3.28
CA GLN A 157 7.97 6.04 2.67
C GLN A 157 7.97 4.86 3.67
N THR A 158 8.68 4.99 4.79
CA THR A 158 8.67 3.99 5.86
C THR A 158 7.60 4.32 6.88
N LEU A 159 6.69 3.38 7.11
CA LEU A 159 5.64 3.43 8.11
C LEU A 159 6.04 2.57 9.31
N GLN A 160 5.81 3.04 10.52
CA GLN A 160 6.10 2.30 11.74
C GLN A 160 4.81 2.05 12.52
N PHE A 161 4.38 0.80 12.53
CA PHE A 161 3.22 0.32 13.27
C PHE A 161 3.58 -0.99 13.95
N ASP A 162 3.14 -1.16 15.19
CA ASP A 162 3.40 -2.38 15.95
C ASP A 162 2.58 -3.56 15.42
N CYS A 163 3.20 -4.73 15.40
CA CYS A 163 2.49 -5.97 15.12
C CYS A 163 1.42 -6.24 16.18
N VAL A 164 0.30 -6.84 15.77
CA VAL A 164 -0.75 -7.26 16.70
C VAL A 164 -0.19 -8.32 17.66
N GLN A 165 -0.37 -8.12 18.95
CA GLN A 165 0.18 -9.03 19.97
C GLN A 165 -0.68 -10.27 20.18
N ARG A 166 -2.03 -10.10 20.23
CA ARG A 166 -2.99 -11.20 20.34
C ARG A 166 -3.79 -11.28 19.07
N THR A 167 -3.37 -12.15 18.17
CA THR A 167 -3.96 -12.28 16.85
C THR A 167 -5.05 -13.34 16.83
N VAL A 168 -6.13 -13.10 16.08
CA VAL A 168 -7.11 -14.12 15.71
C VAL A 168 -6.69 -14.87 14.44
N HIS A 169 -5.75 -14.30 13.67
CA HIS A 169 -5.15 -14.93 12.48
C HIS A 169 -3.63 -14.69 12.49
N PRO A 170 -2.79 -15.68 12.12
CA PRO A 170 -1.32 -15.58 12.20
C PRO A 170 -0.71 -14.39 11.44
N THR A 171 -1.34 -13.97 10.34
CA THR A 171 -0.85 -12.88 9.48
C THR A 171 -1.67 -11.60 9.62
N GLN A 172 -2.43 -11.45 10.71
CA GLN A 172 -3.29 -10.28 10.94
C GLN A 172 -2.48 -8.97 10.87
N LYS A 173 -2.97 -8.04 10.06
CA LYS A 173 -2.40 -6.69 9.94
C LYS A 173 -2.91 -5.78 11.08
N PRO A 174 -2.10 -4.81 11.55
CA PRO A 174 -2.55 -3.82 12.54
C PRO A 174 -3.70 -2.96 12.00
N VAL A 175 -4.72 -2.74 12.82
CA VAL A 175 -5.88 -1.91 12.45
C VAL A 175 -5.45 -0.48 12.14
N ASP A 176 -4.55 0.09 12.94
CA ASP A 176 -4.04 1.46 12.76
C ASP A 176 -3.33 1.64 11.42
N LEU A 177 -2.59 0.61 10.95
CA LEU A 177 -1.96 0.62 9.63
C LEU A 177 -3.01 0.60 8.51
N MET A 178 -4.04 -0.24 8.65
CA MET A 178 -5.12 -0.33 7.66
C MET A 178 -5.89 0.99 7.59
N GLU A 179 -6.22 1.58 8.74
CA GLU A 179 -6.88 2.90 8.84
C GLU A 179 -6.04 4.00 8.19
N TYR A 180 -4.73 4.04 8.47
CA TYR A 180 -3.80 4.99 7.84
C TYR A 180 -3.83 4.91 6.32
N LEU A 181 -3.80 3.70 5.76
CA LEU A 181 -3.82 3.48 4.31
C LEU A 181 -5.17 3.88 3.71
N ILE A 182 -6.29 3.52 4.37
CA ILE A 182 -7.64 3.91 3.93
C ILE A 182 -7.75 5.44 3.88
N LYS A 183 -7.43 6.14 4.97
CA LYS A 183 -7.47 7.62 5.02
C LYS A 183 -6.56 8.28 3.99
N THR A 184 -5.45 7.62 3.63
CA THR A 184 -4.52 8.14 2.62
C THR A 184 -5.12 8.12 1.22
N TYR A 185 -5.96 7.15 0.88
CA TYR A 185 -6.41 6.94 -0.50
C TYR A 185 -7.92 7.10 -0.72
N THR A 186 -8.69 7.38 0.34
CA THR A 186 -10.14 7.59 0.25
C THR A 186 -10.56 8.89 0.95
N GLN A 187 -11.80 9.32 0.70
CA GLN A 187 -12.48 10.38 1.44
C GLN A 187 -13.48 9.76 2.42
N GLU A 188 -13.94 10.56 3.37
CA GLU A 188 -15.02 10.16 4.27
C GLU A 188 -16.30 9.87 3.47
N GLY A 189 -16.88 8.69 3.68
CA GLY A 189 -18.08 8.24 2.98
C GLY A 189 -17.84 7.37 1.73
N GLU A 190 -16.56 7.18 1.34
CA GLU A 190 -16.15 6.24 0.30
C GLU A 190 -15.85 4.83 0.84
#